data_d1fe546f4c2dde9b6899c215f20e25ff
#
_entry.id   d1fe546f4c2dde9b6899c215f20e25ff
#
_cell.length_a   1.000
_cell.length_b   1.000
_cell.length_c   1.000
_cell.angle_alpha   90.00
_cell.angle_beta   90.00
_cell.angle_gamma   90.00
#
_symmetry.space_group_name_H-M   'P 1'
#
loop_
_entity.id
_entity.type
_entity.pdbx_description
1 polymer ?
#
loop_
_entity_poly.entity_id
_entity_poly.type
_entity_poly.pdbx_seq_one_letter_code
_entity_poly.pdbx_strand_id
1 'polypeptide(L)'
;MIEKTLESIQLNLEGHNKKLKDMTPKEIILWGYKNFDNHFAITTSFGIQSSVILHMVHQYSLQKKIKIFWIDTGYLPSETYKYAERLINDLSLEIEVLQSELSPARMESLYGKLWETNKSSDLDKYHDIRKIK
;
A
#
# COMPACT_ATOMS: atom_id res chain seq x y z
N MET A 1 -3.67 23.13 -10.10
CA MET A 1 -2.72 22.35 -10.93
C MET A 1 -3.04 20.86 -10.89
N ILE A 2 -3.35 20.28 -9.74
CA ILE A 2 -3.68 18.83 -9.57
C ILE A 2 -4.99 18.45 -10.24
N GLU A 3 -6.07 19.22 -10.03
CA GLU A 3 -7.35 18.97 -10.69
C GLU A 3 -7.20 18.94 -12.22
N LYS A 4 -6.46 19.86 -12.81
CA LYS A 4 -6.17 19.83 -14.24
C LYS A 4 -5.37 18.62 -14.68
N THR A 5 -4.46 18.11 -13.84
CA THR A 5 -3.68 16.89 -14.14
C THR A 5 -4.56 15.66 -14.05
N LEU A 6 -5.41 15.56 -13.03
CA LEU A 6 -6.37 14.46 -12.89
C LEU A 6 -7.40 14.46 -14.02
N GLU A 7 -7.96 15.62 -14.37
CA GLU A 7 -8.87 15.75 -15.51
C GLU A 7 -8.19 15.36 -16.83
N SER A 8 -6.95 15.79 -17.08
CA SER A 8 -6.21 15.45 -18.30
C SER A 8 -5.89 13.96 -18.38
N ILE A 9 -5.61 13.31 -17.24
CA ILE A 9 -5.38 11.86 -17.16
C ILE A 9 -6.69 11.11 -17.38
N GLN A 10 -7.78 11.55 -16.78
CA GLN A 10 -9.11 10.95 -16.97
C GLN A 10 -9.59 11.06 -18.43
N LEU A 11 -9.32 12.18 -19.10
CA LEU A 11 -9.68 12.40 -20.50
C LEU A 11 -8.93 11.50 -21.50
N ASN A 12 -7.83 10.85 -21.10
CA ASN A 12 -7.03 10.00 -21.97
C ASN A 12 -6.57 8.68 -21.33
N LEU A 13 -7.42 8.06 -20.51
CA LEU A 13 -7.13 6.80 -19.84
C LEU A 13 -6.66 5.70 -20.79
N GLU A 14 -7.34 5.55 -21.92
CA GLU A 14 -6.99 4.53 -22.91
C GLU A 14 -5.60 4.76 -23.49
N GLY A 15 -5.27 5.98 -23.85
CA GLY A 15 -3.94 6.37 -24.36
C GLY A 15 -2.84 6.16 -23.33
N HIS A 16 -3.10 6.51 -22.06
CA HIS A 16 -2.15 6.27 -20.97
C HIS A 16 -1.97 4.77 -20.70
N ASN A 17 -3.04 4.01 -20.63
CA ASN A 17 -2.98 2.56 -20.41
C ASN A 17 -2.23 1.85 -21.55
N LYS A 18 -2.46 2.25 -22.80
CA LYS A 18 -1.71 1.71 -23.94
C LYS A 18 -0.21 1.99 -23.82
N LYS A 19 0.15 3.21 -23.44
CA LYS A 19 1.55 3.62 -23.26
C LYS A 19 2.21 2.89 -22.08
N LEU A 20 1.53 2.80 -20.94
CA LEU A 20 2.04 2.15 -19.74
C LEU A 20 2.24 0.65 -19.90
N LYS A 21 1.46 0.00 -20.78
CA LYS A 21 1.56 -1.44 -21.04
C LYS A 21 2.93 -1.87 -21.57
N ASP A 22 3.59 -1.00 -22.34
CA ASP A 22 4.88 -1.27 -22.96
C ASP A 22 6.06 -0.72 -22.14
N MET A 23 5.78 -0.09 -20.97
CA MET A 23 6.79 0.45 -20.08
C MET A 23 7.36 -0.61 -19.14
N THR A 24 8.62 -0.46 -18.80
CA THR A 24 9.26 -1.24 -17.72
C THR A 24 8.69 -0.81 -16.35
N PRO A 25 8.76 -1.67 -15.32
CA PRO A 25 8.32 -1.32 -13.97
C PRO A 25 8.93 -0.01 -13.44
N LYS A 26 10.20 0.23 -13.75
CA LYS A 26 10.89 1.49 -13.43
C LYS A 26 10.18 2.69 -14.06
N GLU A 27 9.92 2.62 -15.34
CA GLU A 27 9.28 3.72 -16.10
C GLU A 27 7.87 3.98 -15.59
N ILE A 28 7.13 2.93 -15.18
CA ILE A 28 5.79 3.06 -14.58
C ILE A 28 5.86 3.82 -13.25
N ILE A 29 6.79 3.45 -12.36
CA ILE A 29 6.97 4.13 -11.06
C ILE A 29 7.35 5.60 -11.28
N LEU A 30 8.30 5.86 -12.17
CA LEU A 30 8.73 7.22 -12.51
C LEU A 30 7.62 8.04 -13.18
N TRP A 31 6.83 7.40 -14.03
CA TRP A 31 5.66 8.04 -14.65
C TRP A 31 4.62 8.43 -13.59
N GLY A 32 4.30 7.53 -12.65
CA GLY A 32 3.39 7.81 -11.55
C GLY A 32 3.87 8.99 -10.70
N TYR A 33 5.12 8.94 -10.26
CA TYR A 33 5.72 10.03 -9.49
C TYR A 33 5.70 11.36 -10.25
N LYS A 34 6.09 11.37 -11.54
CA LYS A 34 6.13 12.58 -12.37
C LYS A 34 4.77 13.23 -12.60
N ASN A 35 3.71 12.40 -12.72
CA ASN A 35 2.37 12.90 -13.03
C ASN A 35 1.55 13.26 -11.79
N PHE A 36 1.82 12.63 -10.65
CA PHE A 36 1.03 12.80 -9.42
C PHE A 36 1.82 13.46 -8.28
N ASP A 37 3.15 13.54 -8.36
CA ASP A 37 4.04 14.17 -7.38
C ASP A 37 3.68 13.74 -5.93
N ASN A 38 3.36 14.69 -5.06
CA ASN A 38 3.00 14.45 -3.66
C ASN A 38 1.68 13.65 -3.45
N HIS A 39 0.95 13.38 -4.52
CA HIS A 39 -0.28 12.57 -4.51
C HIS A 39 -0.03 11.14 -4.97
N PHE A 40 1.22 10.79 -5.24
CA PHE A 40 1.64 9.44 -5.53
C PHE A 40 2.16 8.77 -4.26
N ALA A 41 1.56 7.66 -3.92
CA ALA A 41 1.95 6.87 -2.76
C ALA A 41 2.02 5.38 -3.13
N ILE A 42 2.75 4.62 -2.32
CA ILE A 42 2.86 3.17 -2.43
C ILE A 42 2.33 2.57 -1.13
N THR A 43 1.56 1.50 -1.24
CA THR A 43 1.18 0.68 -0.09
C THR A 43 1.97 -0.62 -0.09
N THR A 44 2.30 -1.11 1.09
CA THR A 44 2.97 -2.40 1.27
C THR A 44 2.28 -3.25 2.32
N SER A 45 2.27 -4.56 2.10
CA SER A 45 1.90 -5.56 3.10
C SER A 45 3.10 -6.40 3.55
N PHE A 46 4.28 -6.07 3.07
CA PHE A 46 5.51 -6.85 3.25
C PHE A 46 5.39 -8.33 2.79
N GLY A 47 4.48 -8.60 1.86
CA GLY A 47 4.47 -9.86 1.13
C GLY A 47 5.67 -9.98 0.19
N ILE A 48 5.94 -11.17 -0.31
CA ILE A 48 7.12 -11.48 -1.16
C ILE A 48 7.24 -10.51 -2.34
N GLN A 49 6.15 -10.17 -3.00
CA GLN A 49 6.15 -9.28 -4.17
C GLN A 49 6.32 -7.80 -3.79
N SER A 50 5.90 -7.40 -2.59
CA SER A 50 6.03 -6.02 -2.11
C SER A 50 7.48 -5.59 -1.99
N SER A 51 8.38 -6.51 -1.62
CA SER A 51 9.81 -6.23 -1.48
C SER A 51 10.45 -5.78 -2.79
N VAL A 52 9.97 -6.28 -3.92
CA VAL A 52 10.48 -5.89 -5.25
C VAL A 52 10.22 -4.41 -5.52
N ILE A 53 9.00 -3.94 -5.25
CA ILE A 53 8.63 -2.52 -5.44
C ILE A 53 9.41 -1.63 -4.46
N LEU A 54 9.53 -2.03 -3.21
CA LEU A 54 10.29 -1.29 -2.20
C LEU A 54 11.78 -1.20 -2.57
N HIS A 55 12.35 -2.28 -3.08
CA HIS A 55 13.73 -2.29 -3.58
C HIS A 55 13.90 -1.35 -4.78
N MET A 56 12.96 -1.36 -5.73
CA MET A 56 13.00 -0.42 -6.88
C MET A 56 12.92 1.04 -6.41
N VAL A 57 12.04 1.35 -5.47
CA VAL A 57 11.92 2.70 -4.88
C VAL A 57 13.22 3.13 -4.23
N HIS A 58 13.87 2.25 -3.48
CA HIS A 58 15.19 2.49 -2.91
C HIS A 58 16.25 2.69 -4.00
N GLN A 59 16.35 1.76 -4.96
CA GLN A 59 17.36 1.78 -6.04
C GLN A 59 17.27 3.06 -6.89
N TYR A 60 16.06 3.60 -7.06
CA TYR A 60 15.87 4.85 -7.82
C TYR A 60 15.92 6.10 -6.96
N SER A 61 16.34 5.97 -5.69
CA SER A 61 16.42 7.07 -4.73
C SER A 61 15.10 7.83 -4.54
N LEU A 62 13.99 7.11 -4.63
CA LEU A 62 12.64 7.65 -4.47
C LEU A 62 12.07 7.47 -3.05
N GLN A 63 12.75 6.73 -2.17
CA GLN A 63 12.26 6.41 -0.81
C GLN A 63 11.99 7.62 0.08
N LYS A 64 12.58 8.78 -0.23
CA LYS A 64 12.31 10.06 0.45
C LYS A 64 11.34 10.98 -0.29
N LYS A 65 10.90 10.58 -1.47
CA LYS A 65 10.04 11.37 -2.35
C LYS A 65 8.64 10.80 -2.47
N ILE A 66 8.49 9.49 -2.29
CA ILE A 66 7.23 8.77 -2.41
C ILE A 66 6.82 8.32 -1.01
N LYS A 67 5.62 8.69 -0.58
CA LYS A 67 5.05 8.18 0.67
C LYS A 67 4.80 6.69 0.56
N ILE A 68 5.23 5.95 1.58
CA ILE A 68 5.02 4.51 1.66
C ILE A 68 4.15 4.23 2.89
N PHE A 69 3.00 3.62 2.68
CA PHE A 69 2.06 3.26 3.74
C PHE A 69 2.08 1.75 3.97
N TRP A 70 2.11 1.37 5.23
CA TRP A 70 1.89 0.01 5.66
C TRP A 70 0.59 -0.10 6.44
N ILE A 71 -0.39 -0.83 5.90
CA ILE A 71 -1.63 -1.11 6.61
C ILE A 71 -1.39 -2.33 7.50
N ASP A 72 -1.14 -2.07 8.79
CA ASP A 72 -0.97 -3.12 9.78
C ASP A 72 -2.32 -3.52 10.36
N THR A 73 -2.75 -4.72 10.01
CA THR A 73 -4.02 -5.28 10.51
C THR A 73 -3.96 -5.71 11.97
N GLY A 74 -2.77 -5.82 12.56
CA GLY A 74 -2.55 -6.38 13.89
C GLY A 74 -2.66 -7.91 13.97
N TYR A 75 -2.81 -8.58 12.82
CA TYR A 75 -2.96 -10.04 12.70
C TYR A 75 -1.91 -10.67 11.78
N LEU A 76 -0.86 -9.94 11.45
CA LEU A 76 0.21 -10.48 10.63
C LEU A 76 1.06 -11.49 11.44
N PRO A 77 1.62 -12.51 10.79
CA PRO A 77 2.59 -13.41 11.42
C PRO A 77 3.80 -12.65 11.98
N SER A 78 4.37 -13.14 13.07
CA SER A 78 5.56 -12.54 13.69
C SER A 78 6.74 -12.42 12.73
N GLU A 79 6.87 -13.36 11.81
CA GLU A 79 7.87 -13.39 10.76
C GLU A 79 7.74 -12.21 9.80
N THR A 80 6.50 -11.81 9.49
CA THR A 80 6.22 -10.64 8.64
C THR A 80 6.68 -9.36 9.32
N TYR A 81 6.41 -9.18 10.61
CA TYR A 81 6.87 -8.02 11.36
C TYR A 81 8.40 -7.96 11.41
N LYS A 82 9.07 -9.07 11.73
CA LYS A 82 10.54 -9.14 11.75
C LYS A 82 11.16 -8.85 10.39
N TYR A 83 10.52 -9.37 9.34
CA TYR A 83 10.96 -9.12 7.97
C TYR A 83 10.78 -7.65 7.58
N ALA A 84 9.64 -7.05 7.92
CA ALA A 84 9.36 -5.65 7.66
C ALA A 84 10.41 -4.74 8.31
N GLU A 85 10.68 -4.91 9.60
CA GLU A 85 11.70 -4.15 10.33
C GLU A 85 13.09 -4.25 9.69
N ARG A 86 13.49 -5.47 9.31
CA ARG A 86 14.77 -5.67 8.62
C ARG A 86 14.80 -4.95 7.29
N LEU A 87 13.77 -5.10 6.45
CA LEU A 87 13.74 -4.49 5.12
C LEU A 87 13.69 -2.95 5.20
N ILE A 88 12.96 -2.39 6.17
CA ILE A 88 12.91 -0.96 6.44
C ILE A 88 14.31 -0.43 6.76
N ASN A 89 15.04 -1.12 7.64
CA ASN A 89 16.39 -0.73 8.02
C ASN A 89 17.38 -0.88 6.86
N ASP A 90 17.38 -2.03 6.17
CA ASP A 90 18.31 -2.33 5.07
C ASP A 90 18.16 -1.36 3.89
N LEU A 91 16.94 -0.93 3.60
CA LEU A 91 16.64 0.00 2.52
C LEU A 91 16.45 1.45 2.98
N SER A 92 16.62 1.74 4.27
CA SER A 92 16.41 3.09 4.85
C SER A 92 15.07 3.70 4.43
N LEU A 93 13.98 2.93 4.55
CA LEU A 93 12.65 3.34 4.13
C LEU A 93 11.98 4.19 5.21
N GLU A 94 11.31 5.25 4.80
CA GLU A 94 10.40 6.02 5.65
C GLU A 94 8.97 5.50 5.43
N ILE A 95 8.46 4.73 6.39
CA ILE A 95 7.15 4.07 6.30
C ILE A 95 6.18 4.68 7.30
N GLU A 96 5.01 5.06 6.83
CA GLU A 96 3.88 5.46 7.66
C GLU A 96 3.00 4.24 7.93
N VAL A 97 2.95 3.81 9.20
CA VAL A 97 2.15 2.64 9.60
C VAL A 97 0.74 3.10 9.92
N LEU A 98 -0.23 2.55 9.18
CA LEU A 98 -1.65 2.81 9.39
C LEU A 98 -2.28 1.62 10.12
N GLN A 99 -2.92 1.90 11.24
CA GLN A 99 -3.63 0.91 12.05
C GLN A 99 -5.06 1.36 12.29
N SER A 100 -5.98 0.39 12.43
CA SER A 100 -7.34 0.68 12.84
C SER A 100 -7.38 1.27 14.26
N GLU A 101 -8.27 2.21 14.50
CA GLU A 101 -8.57 2.74 15.85
C GLU A 101 -9.07 1.67 16.81
N LEU A 102 -9.65 0.59 16.28
CA LEU A 102 -10.12 -0.54 17.05
C LEU A 102 -9.01 -1.58 17.17
N SER A 103 -8.45 -1.77 18.36
CA SER A 103 -7.42 -2.80 18.56
C SER A 103 -7.95 -4.22 18.24
N PRO A 104 -7.08 -5.18 17.87
CA PRO A 104 -7.49 -6.58 17.68
C PRO A 104 -8.33 -7.13 18.83
N ALA A 105 -7.84 -7.00 20.06
CA ALA A 105 -8.53 -7.49 21.25
C ALA A 105 -9.91 -6.86 21.45
N ARG A 106 -10.03 -5.55 21.18
CA ARG A 106 -11.31 -4.84 21.28
C ARG A 106 -12.29 -5.30 20.20
N MET A 107 -11.80 -5.48 18.97
CA MET A 107 -12.63 -5.99 17.86
C MET A 107 -13.17 -7.40 18.18
N GLU A 108 -12.30 -8.31 18.64
CA GLU A 108 -12.70 -9.68 19.02
C GLU A 108 -13.68 -9.70 20.19
N SER A 109 -13.51 -8.81 21.17
CA SER A 109 -14.43 -8.70 22.30
C SER A 109 -15.82 -8.24 21.89
N LEU A 110 -15.91 -7.37 20.89
CA LEU A 110 -17.19 -6.81 20.44
C LEU A 110 -17.89 -7.69 19.38
N TYR A 111 -17.14 -8.35 18.53
CA TYR A 111 -17.67 -9.03 17.35
C TYR A 111 -17.25 -10.49 17.22
N GLY A 112 -16.41 -10.98 18.11
CA GLY A 112 -15.78 -12.29 17.97
C GLY A 112 -14.74 -12.32 16.85
N LYS A 113 -14.27 -13.51 16.53
CA LYS A 113 -13.32 -13.74 15.42
C LYS A 113 -14.09 -13.81 14.11
N LEU A 114 -14.25 -12.67 13.47
CA LEU A 114 -15.06 -12.50 12.27
C LEU A 114 -14.67 -13.44 11.11
N TRP A 115 -13.43 -13.89 11.06
CA TRP A 115 -12.93 -14.82 10.02
C TRP A 115 -13.27 -16.30 10.29
N GLU A 116 -13.80 -16.64 11.47
CA GLU A 116 -14.17 -18.02 11.85
C GLU A 116 -15.66 -18.32 11.63
N THR A 117 -16.46 -17.32 11.27
CA THR A 117 -17.93 -17.44 11.20
C THR A 117 -18.44 -18.12 9.92
N ASN A 118 -17.60 -18.28 8.89
CA ASN A 118 -17.95 -18.75 7.56
C ASN A 118 -19.01 -17.87 6.83
N LYS A 119 -19.18 -16.60 7.25
CA LYS A 119 -20.08 -15.64 6.60
C LYS A 119 -19.27 -14.58 5.85
N SER A 120 -19.60 -14.35 4.57
CA SER A 120 -18.95 -13.31 3.78
C SER A 120 -19.13 -11.92 4.38
N SER A 121 -20.31 -11.61 4.92
CA SER A 121 -20.59 -10.34 5.57
C SER A 121 -19.68 -10.04 6.78
N ASP A 122 -19.24 -11.08 7.48
CA ASP A 122 -18.34 -10.93 8.63
C ASP A 122 -16.88 -10.70 8.14
N LEU A 123 -16.50 -11.31 7.03
CA LEU A 123 -15.23 -11.01 6.36
C LEU A 123 -15.19 -9.59 5.82
N ASP A 124 -16.29 -9.12 5.21
CA ASP A 124 -16.40 -7.73 4.76
C ASP A 124 -16.28 -6.76 5.93
N LYS A 125 -16.96 -7.04 7.03
CA LYS A 125 -16.85 -6.26 8.26
C LYS A 125 -15.42 -6.26 8.83
N TYR A 126 -14.72 -7.39 8.79
CA TYR A 126 -13.31 -7.48 9.19
C TYR A 126 -12.44 -6.58 8.30
N HIS A 127 -12.62 -6.62 6.99
CA HIS A 127 -11.87 -5.79 6.06
C HIS A 127 -12.15 -4.30 6.28
N ASP A 128 -13.40 -3.91 6.49
CA ASP A 128 -13.78 -2.53 6.78
C ASP A 128 -13.07 -2.01 8.04
N ILE A 129 -13.07 -2.81 9.11
CA ILE A 129 -12.47 -2.42 10.38
C ILE A 129 -10.94 -2.40 10.30
N ARG A 130 -10.31 -3.36 9.62
CA ARG A 130 -8.85 -3.57 9.69
C ARG A 130 -8.06 -2.95 8.56
N LYS A 131 -8.69 -2.66 7.42
CA LYS A 131 -7.99 -2.23 6.21
C LYS A 131 -8.50 -0.94 5.59
N ILE A 132 -9.78 -0.59 5.78
CA ILE A 132 -10.41 0.50 5.03
C ILE A 132 -10.70 1.72 5.92
N LYS A 133 -10.98 1.51 7.19
CA LYS A 133 -11.20 2.57 8.19
C LYS A 133 -10.04 2.65 9.13
#